data_9a614bfdc0989b56de52f65fa231841b
#
_entry.id   9a614bfdc0989b56de52f65fa231841b
#
_cell.length_a   1.000
_cell.length_b   1.000
_cell.length_c   1.000
_cell.angle_alpha   90.00
_cell.angle_beta   90.00
_cell.angle_gamma   90.00
#
_symmetry.space_group_name_H-M   'P 1'
#
loop_
_entity.id
_entity.type
_entity.pdbx_description
1 polymer ?
#
loop_
_entity_poly.entity_id
_entity_poly.type
_entity_poly.pdbx_seq_one_letter_code
_entity_poly.pdbx_strand_id
1 'polypeptide(L)'
;RKDETTWEWPTEPAANSVSNVPKVASSASRSASSSSSVPQAGSGSVREPSALQGASSPASSSAAPASTQPVSGRVLNGYSGDELVYNKTLGDWRTHNGIDYACAKDAAVQSPTAGTVVLAGSDGSWGPTVAIKDSAGRVWRLCGVASPAVKEGETVSAGQTLGKVGSVSCECAEESHIHLEVKQDDSYLDPAKLMQ
;
A
#
# COMPACT_ATOMS: atom_id res chain seq x y z
N ARG A 1 -2.86 -23.49 23.89
CA ARG A 1 -3.94 -23.00 23.02
C ARG A 1 -3.50 -21.63 22.54
N LYS A 2 -3.17 -21.53 21.24
CA LYS A 2 -2.91 -20.27 20.56
C LYS A 2 -4.28 -19.75 20.12
N ASP A 3 -4.70 -18.64 20.68
CA ASP A 3 -5.79 -17.85 20.12
C ASP A 3 -5.19 -17.06 18.96
N GLU A 4 -5.39 -17.56 17.75
CA GLU A 4 -5.19 -16.77 16.53
C GLU A 4 -6.37 -15.82 16.44
N THR A 5 -6.22 -14.62 16.93
CA THR A 5 -7.17 -13.53 16.71
C THR A 5 -7.01 -13.11 15.26
N THR A 6 -7.82 -13.71 14.40
CA THR A 6 -7.97 -13.26 13.01
C THR A 6 -8.62 -11.90 13.07
N TRP A 7 -7.87 -10.87 12.73
CA TRP A 7 -8.36 -9.51 12.70
C TRP A 7 -9.09 -9.28 11.37
N GLU A 8 -10.40 -9.22 11.43
CA GLU A 8 -11.23 -8.84 10.27
C GLU A 8 -11.67 -7.39 10.41
N TRP A 9 -11.42 -6.59 9.37
CA TRP A 9 -12.08 -5.30 9.23
C TRP A 9 -13.58 -5.53 9.06
N PRO A 10 -14.44 -4.70 9.67
CA PRO A 10 -15.87 -4.75 9.38
C PRO A 10 -16.06 -4.45 7.88
N THR A 11 -16.42 -5.45 7.10
CA THR A 11 -16.89 -5.27 5.74
C THR A 11 -18.30 -4.69 5.82
N GLU A 12 -18.50 -3.49 5.32
CA GLU A 12 -19.84 -2.95 5.12
C GLU A 12 -20.66 -3.87 4.20
N PRO A 13 -21.96 -4.04 4.43
CA PRO A 13 -22.79 -4.91 3.63
C PRO A 13 -22.88 -4.38 2.19
N ALA A 14 -22.54 -5.26 1.25
CA ALA A 14 -22.64 -5.00 -0.17
C ALA A 14 -24.03 -4.52 -0.57
N ALA A 15 -24.12 -3.30 -1.09
CA ALA A 15 -25.32 -2.80 -1.71
C ALA A 15 -25.59 -3.58 -3.00
N ASN A 16 -26.82 -4.05 -3.13
CA ASN A 16 -27.39 -4.85 -4.21
C ASN A 16 -26.94 -4.42 -5.62
N SER A 17 -26.29 -5.37 -6.29
CA SER A 17 -26.05 -5.33 -7.74
C SER A 17 -27.35 -5.58 -8.49
N VAL A 18 -27.81 -4.60 -9.21
CA VAL A 18 -28.78 -4.80 -10.30
C VAL A 18 -28.01 -5.00 -11.60
N SER A 19 -28.02 -6.26 -12.03
CA SER A 19 -27.49 -6.67 -13.32
C SER A 19 -28.33 -6.12 -14.46
N ASN A 20 -27.70 -5.42 -15.39
CA ASN A 20 -28.17 -5.41 -16.78
C ASN A 20 -27.00 -5.11 -17.71
N VAL A 21 -26.45 -6.16 -18.31
CA VAL A 21 -25.46 -6.05 -19.38
C VAL A 21 -26.05 -6.73 -20.61
N PRO A 22 -26.18 -6.07 -21.75
CA PRO A 22 -26.48 -6.75 -22.99
C PRO A 22 -25.21 -7.35 -23.59
N LYS A 23 -25.34 -8.65 -23.88
CA LYS A 23 -24.39 -9.52 -24.55
C LYS A 23 -24.31 -9.14 -26.04
N VAL A 24 -23.10 -8.87 -26.52
CA VAL A 24 -22.81 -8.92 -27.96
C VAL A 24 -21.62 -9.83 -28.22
N ALA A 25 -21.88 -10.73 -29.19
CA ALA A 25 -21.03 -11.85 -29.53
C ALA A 25 -20.07 -11.56 -30.69
N SER A 26 -19.00 -12.34 -30.71
CA SER A 26 -18.25 -12.88 -31.86
C SER A 26 -17.44 -11.97 -32.78
N SER A 27 -16.15 -12.25 -32.92
CA SER A 27 -15.69 -13.14 -34.01
C SER A 27 -14.21 -13.46 -33.90
N ALA A 28 -13.90 -14.69 -34.18
CA ALA A 28 -12.58 -15.27 -34.31
C ALA A 28 -11.93 -14.91 -35.64
N SER A 29 -10.60 -14.85 -35.70
CA SER A 29 -9.85 -15.35 -36.84
C SER A 29 -8.37 -15.61 -36.51
N ARG A 30 -8.01 -16.78 -36.82
CA ARG A 30 -6.77 -17.54 -36.94
C ARG A 30 -5.73 -16.91 -37.85
N SER A 31 -4.45 -17.21 -37.57
CA SER A 31 -3.46 -17.97 -38.37
C SER A 31 -2.08 -17.48 -37.97
N ALA A 32 -1.22 -18.27 -37.48
CA ALA A 32 -0.42 -19.39 -37.93
C ALA A 32 0.94 -19.01 -38.56
N SER A 33 1.97 -19.61 -37.94
CA SER A 33 3.23 -20.13 -38.57
C SER A 33 4.28 -19.10 -38.97
N SER A 34 5.56 -19.30 -38.79
CA SER A 34 6.47 -20.43 -38.66
C SER A 34 7.90 -19.91 -38.49
N SER A 35 8.64 -20.55 -37.64
CA SER A 35 9.86 -21.35 -37.86
C SER A 35 11.21 -20.67 -38.13
N SER A 36 12.17 -21.14 -37.31
CA SER A 36 13.56 -21.52 -37.58
C SER A 36 14.58 -20.39 -37.76
N SER A 37 15.77 -20.42 -37.20
CA SER A 37 16.78 -21.45 -37.00
C SER A 37 17.96 -20.88 -36.20
N VAL A 38 18.60 -21.73 -35.40
CA VAL A 38 19.99 -21.59 -34.88
C VAL A 38 20.95 -22.06 -35.99
N PRO A 39 22.24 -21.70 -36.03
CA PRO A 39 23.23 -22.14 -35.06
C PRO A 39 24.48 -21.22 -34.85
N GLN A 40 25.08 -21.37 -33.72
CA GLN A 40 26.36 -21.94 -33.34
C GLN A 40 27.65 -21.08 -33.40
N ALA A 41 28.26 -21.07 -32.24
CA ALA A 41 29.64 -21.31 -31.86
C ALA A 41 30.72 -20.23 -32.06
N GLY A 42 31.47 -20.02 -30.97
CA GLY A 42 32.74 -19.34 -30.93
C GLY A 42 33.36 -19.29 -29.56
N SER A 43 34.18 -20.26 -29.27
CA SER A 43 35.05 -20.48 -28.12
C SER A 43 36.04 -19.36 -27.83
N GLY A 44 36.49 -19.29 -26.54
CA GLY A 44 37.75 -18.63 -26.14
C GLY A 44 37.64 -18.14 -24.69
N SER A 45 37.91 -18.91 -23.76
CA SER A 45 39.10 -19.30 -22.99
C SER A 45 39.70 -18.21 -22.09
N VAL A 46 39.59 -18.51 -20.81
CA VAL A 46 40.55 -18.39 -19.67
C VAL A 46 41.05 -16.98 -19.27
N ARG A 47 40.70 -16.56 -18.06
CA ARG A 47 41.59 -16.35 -16.93
C ARG A 47 40.87 -15.81 -15.71
N GLU A 48 40.80 -16.63 -14.68
CA GLU A 48 40.85 -16.17 -13.28
C GLU A 48 42.33 -15.89 -12.93
N PRO A 49 42.62 -15.04 -11.92
CA PRO A 49 42.44 -15.42 -10.55
C PRO A 49 42.13 -14.30 -9.54
N SER A 50 41.47 -14.75 -8.51
CA SER A 50 41.68 -14.46 -7.06
C SER A 50 42.05 -13.05 -6.61
N ALA A 51 41.25 -12.52 -5.73
CA ALA A 51 41.58 -12.32 -4.31
C ALA A 51 40.65 -11.37 -3.60
N LEU A 52 39.99 -11.89 -2.62
CA LEU A 52 39.97 -11.47 -1.20
C LEU A 52 39.37 -10.10 -0.82
N GLN A 53 38.35 -10.27 0.01
CA GLN A 53 38.09 -9.50 1.23
C GLN A 53 37.39 -8.15 1.14
N GLY A 54 36.30 -8.13 1.79
CA GLY A 54 35.61 -6.93 2.24
C GLY A 54 34.19 -7.18 2.65
N ALA A 55 33.98 -8.14 3.55
CA ALA A 55 32.75 -8.17 4.34
C ALA A 55 32.75 -6.92 5.24
N SER A 56 32.08 -5.89 4.81
CA SER A 56 31.68 -4.79 5.65
C SER A 56 30.16 -4.86 5.77
N SER A 57 29.72 -5.61 6.74
CA SER A 57 28.38 -5.41 7.28
C SER A 57 28.34 -4.00 7.86
N PRO A 58 27.47 -3.11 7.43
CA PRO A 58 27.20 -1.93 8.21
C PRO A 58 26.44 -2.39 9.45
N ALA A 59 27.07 -2.17 10.59
CA ALA A 59 26.47 -2.30 11.89
C ALA A 59 25.10 -1.65 11.88
N SER A 60 24.10 -2.47 12.16
CA SER A 60 22.75 -2.03 12.46
C SER A 60 22.80 -1.07 13.63
N SER A 61 22.80 0.20 13.37
CA SER A 61 22.46 1.22 14.34
C SER A 61 20.96 1.05 14.63
N SER A 62 20.66 0.40 15.73
CA SER A 62 19.33 0.30 16.32
C SER A 62 18.92 1.66 16.89
N ALA A 63 18.62 2.61 16.02
CA ALA A 63 17.73 3.69 16.36
C ALA A 63 16.31 3.19 16.07
N ALA A 64 15.42 3.23 17.08
CA ALA A 64 14.01 2.97 16.87
C ALA A 64 13.54 3.86 15.71
N PRO A 65 12.93 3.28 14.68
CA PRO A 65 12.55 4.07 13.51
C PRO A 65 11.52 5.11 13.94
N ALA A 66 11.89 6.37 13.85
CA ALA A 66 10.94 7.45 13.91
C ALA A 66 9.91 7.19 12.81
N SER A 67 8.63 7.21 13.15
CA SER A 67 7.56 7.10 12.17
C SER A 67 7.69 8.27 11.19
N THR A 68 7.60 8.00 9.90
CA THR A 68 7.81 8.99 8.84
C THR A 68 6.52 9.23 8.05
N GLN A 69 6.39 10.43 7.49
CA GLN A 69 5.29 10.74 6.60
C GLN A 69 5.36 9.84 5.35
N PRO A 70 4.24 9.23 4.92
CA PRO A 70 4.25 8.24 3.84
C PRO A 70 4.54 8.81 2.45
N VAL A 71 4.30 10.10 2.24
CA VAL A 71 4.56 10.83 0.99
C VAL A 71 5.05 12.24 1.30
N SER A 72 5.81 12.83 0.40
CA SER A 72 6.17 14.25 0.47
C SER A 72 4.98 15.10 0.02
N GLY A 73 4.27 15.70 0.96
CA GLY A 73 3.12 16.54 0.63
C GLY A 73 2.54 17.24 1.85
N ARG A 74 1.65 18.19 1.60
CA ARG A 74 0.94 18.91 2.68
C ARG A 74 -0.22 18.07 3.18
N VAL A 75 -0.63 18.31 4.40
CA VAL A 75 -1.88 17.78 4.95
C VAL A 75 -3.07 18.46 4.24
N LEU A 76 -3.99 17.68 3.69
CA LEU A 76 -5.28 18.13 3.16
C LEU A 76 -6.32 18.18 4.26
N ASN A 77 -6.54 17.04 4.89
CA ASN A 77 -7.49 16.87 5.97
C ASN A 77 -6.77 16.19 7.15
N GLY A 78 -6.95 16.72 8.34
CA GLY A 78 -6.39 16.14 9.56
C GLY A 78 -7.33 15.13 10.19
N TYR A 79 -6.82 14.40 11.17
CA TYR A 79 -7.63 13.54 12.05
C TYR A 79 -8.64 14.40 12.83
N SER A 80 -9.92 14.08 12.76
CA SER A 80 -10.98 14.89 13.38
C SER A 80 -11.45 14.37 14.75
N GLY A 81 -11.07 13.14 15.14
CA GLY A 81 -11.59 12.51 16.35
C GLY A 81 -13.11 12.37 16.28
N ASP A 82 -13.83 12.96 17.23
CA ASP A 82 -15.30 12.92 17.29
C ASP A 82 -15.96 14.09 16.53
N GLU A 83 -15.17 15.02 15.98
CA GLU A 83 -15.68 16.13 15.21
C GLU A 83 -16.11 15.69 13.82
N LEU A 84 -17.30 16.15 13.37
CA LEU A 84 -17.80 15.84 12.04
C LEU A 84 -17.23 16.84 11.02
N VAL A 85 -16.68 16.31 9.95
CA VAL A 85 -16.20 17.05 8.77
C VAL A 85 -17.01 16.64 7.54
N TYR A 86 -17.20 17.57 6.60
CA TYR A 86 -17.96 17.29 5.38
C TYR A 86 -17.13 16.51 4.38
N ASN A 87 -17.59 15.31 4.01
CA ASN A 87 -17.00 14.51 2.94
C ASN A 87 -17.64 14.88 1.59
N LYS A 88 -16.87 15.46 0.71
CA LYS A 88 -17.34 15.95 -0.61
C LYS A 88 -17.70 14.82 -1.58
N THR A 89 -17.04 13.67 -1.46
CA THR A 89 -17.30 12.51 -2.32
C THR A 89 -18.62 11.85 -1.99
N LEU A 90 -18.91 11.71 -0.70
CA LEU A 90 -20.10 11.01 -0.21
C LEU A 90 -21.26 11.96 0.07
N GLY A 91 -20.99 13.27 0.16
CA GLY A 91 -22.00 14.30 0.34
C GLY A 91 -22.62 14.32 1.75
N ASP A 92 -21.89 13.88 2.76
CA ASP A 92 -22.37 13.78 4.14
C ASP A 92 -21.34 14.30 5.17
N TRP A 93 -21.77 14.39 6.44
CA TRP A 93 -20.94 14.76 7.56
C TRP A 93 -20.54 13.51 8.33
N ARG A 94 -19.25 13.30 8.50
CA ARG A 94 -18.67 12.13 9.18
C ARG A 94 -17.38 12.47 9.90
N THR A 95 -16.94 11.61 10.81
CA THR A 95 -15.60 11.70 11.40
C THR A 95 -14.55 11.33 10.35
N HIS A 96 -13.41 12.00 10.40
CA HIS A 96 -12.23 11.67 9.61
C HIS A 96 -11.19 10.99 10.50
N ASN A 97 -11.07 9.67 10.37
CA ASN A 97 -10.29 8.82 11.28
C ASN A 97 -8.81 8.70 10.88
N GLY A 98 -8.34 9.52 9.96
CA GLY A 98 -6.99 9.50 9.43
C GLY A 98 -6.46 10.88 9.09
N ILE A 99 -5.40 10.91 8.32
CA ILE A 99 -4.80 12.11 7.74
C ILE A 99 -4.65 11.91 6.24
N ASP A 100 -5.09 12.91 5.46
CA ASP A 100 -4.90 12.94 4.03
C ASP A 100 -3.67 13.77 3.70
N TYR A 101 -2.73 13.18 3.00
CA TYR A 101 -1.53 13.85 2.50
C TYR A 101 -1.62 14.07 0.99
N ALA A 102 -1.70 15.33 0.57
CA ALA A 102 -1.64 15.68 -0.85
C ALA A 102 -0.35 15.20 -1.47
N CYS A 103 -0.43 14.59 -2.63
CA CYS A 103 0.74 14.12 -3.34
C CYS A 103 0.46 13.98 -4.83
N ALA A 104 1.52 13.99 -5.63
CA ALA A 104 1.40 13.75 -7.05
C ALA A 104 0.97 12.30 -7.31
N LYS A 105 0.12 12.10 -8.30
CA LYS A 105 -0.21 10.77 -8.80
C LYS A 105 1.08 10.03 -9.20
N ASP A 106 1.10 8.72 -8.97
CA ASP A 106 2.24 7.85 -9.23
C ASP A 106 3.52 8.16 -8.40
N ALA A 107 3.48 9.10 -7.45
CA ALA A 107 4.56 9.29 -6.50
C ALA A 107 4.78 8.03 -5.64
N ALA A 108 6.01 7.82 -5.18
CA ALA A 108 6.31 6.69 -4.30
C ALA A 108 5.64 6.89 -2.93
N VAL A 109 5.00 5.83 -2.44
CA VAL A 109 4.44 5.75 -1.08
C VAL A 109 5.40 4.95 -0.22
N GLN A 110 5.78 5.52 0.92
CA GLN A 110 6.71 4.92 1.87
C GLN A 110 6.00 4.42 3.12
N SER A 111 6.57 3.39 3.74
CA SER A 111 6.07 2.90 5.01
C SER A 111 6.29 3.92 6.12
N PRO A 112 5.24 4.32 6.85
CA PRO A 112 5.39 5.24 7.97
C PRO A 112 6.09 4.58 9.18
N THR A 113 6.12 3.28 9.25
CA THR A 113 6.66 2.51 10.38
C THR A 113 7.33 1.21 9.91
N ALA A 114 8.14 0.62 10.78
CA ALA A 114 8.58 -0.76 10.60
C ALA A 114 7.51 -1.73 11.12
N GLY A 115 7.34 -2.85 10.44
CA GLY A 115 6.35 -3.86 10.85
C GLY A 115 6.14 -4.95 9.82
N THR A 116 5.04 -5.68 9.97
CA THR A 116 4.64 -6.74 9.05
C THR A 116 3.41 -6.30 8.25
N VAL A 117 3.44 -6.49 6.94
CA VAL A 117 2.30 -6.21 6.06
C VAL A 117 1.18 -7.20 6.37
N VAL A 118 0.02 -6.69 6.74
CA VAL A 118 -1.18 -7.48 7.06
C VAL A 118 -2.26 -7.38 5.99
N LEU A 119 -2.12 -6.45 5.06
CA LEU A 119 -2.98 -6.30 3.89
C LEU A 119 -2.17 -5.65 2.76
N ALA A 120 -2.26 -6.19 1.55
CA ALA A 120 -1.72 -5.57 0.34
C ALA A 120 -2.66 -5.87 -0.84
N GLY A 121 -3.71 -5.05 -1.01
CA GLY A 121 -4.74 -5.30 -2.01
C GLY A 121 -5.85 -4.26 -1.99
N SER A 122 -7.03 -4.65 -2.49
CA SER A 122 -8.21 -3.79 -2.46
C SER A 122 -8.96 -3.95 -1.15
N ASP A 123 -9.38 -2.84 -0.56
CA ASP A 123 -10.11 -2.80 0.69
C ASP A 123 -11.43 -2.01 0.53
N GLY A 124 -12.47 -2.72 0.18
CA GLY A 124 -13.83 -2.20 0.10
C GLY A 124 -13.95 -0.85 -0.62
N SER A 125 -14.59 0.11 0.04
CA SER A 125 -14.80 1.47 -0.46
C SER A 125 -13.53 2.34 -0.49
N TRP A 126 -12.47 1.92 0.18
CA TRP A 126 -11.19 2.65 0.19
C TRP A 126 -10.35 2.41 -1.07
N GLY A 127 -10.55 1.25 -1.73
CA GLY A 127 -9.78 0.87 -2.93
C GLY A 127 -8.42 0.26 -2.59
N PRO A 128 -7.37 0.52 -3.39
CA PRO A 128 -6.07 -0.11 -3.20
C PRO A 128 -5.42 0.36 -1.90
N THR A 129 -5.08 -0.59 -1.03
CA THR A 129 -4.67 -0.34 0.35
C THR A 129 -3.49 -1.24 0.73
N VAL A 130 -2.58 -0.71 1.53
CA VAL A 130 -1.54 -1.46 2.24
C VAL A 130 -1.69 -1.19 3.73
N ALA A 131 -1.72 -2.24 4.55
CA ALA A 131 -1.75 -2.12 6.00
C ALA A 131 -0.57 -2.84 6.63
N ILE A 132 0.01 -2.21 7.66
CA ILE A 132 1.22 -2.67 8.35
C ILE A 132 0.93 -2.73 9.83
N LYS A 133 1.23 -3.86 10.45
CA LYS A 133 1.17 -4.02 11.90
C LYS A 133 2.55 -3.81 12.51
N ASP A 134 2.68 -2.83 13.39
CA ASP A 134 3.92 -2.53 14.07
C ASP A 134 4.14 -3.40 15.33
N SER A 135 5.31 -3.26 15.95
CA SER A 135 5.68 -4.00 17.15
C SER A 135 4.85 -3.67 18.39
N ALA A 136 4.16 -2.53 18.40
CA ALA A 136 3.25 -2.12 19.46
C ALA A 136 1.80 -2.65 19.23
N GLY A 137 1.59 -3.42 18.16
CA GLY A 137 0.29 -3.97 17.80
C GLY A 137 -0.63 -3.01 17.07
N ARG A 138 -0.16 -1.81 16.73
CA ARG A 138 -0.93 -0.82 15.95
C ARG A 138 -0.94 -1.21 14.48
N VAL A 139 -2.08 -1.02 13.83
CA VAL A 139 -2.24 -1.23 12.40
C VAL A 139 -2.27 0.13 11.69
N TRP A 140 -1.28 0.35 10.86
CA TRP A 140 -1.11 1.52 10.00
C TRP A 140 -1.66 1.19 8.62
N ARG A 141 -2.73 1.85 8.23
CA ARG A 141 -3.45 1.61 6.98
C ARG A 141 -3.28 2.78 6.04
N LEU A 142 -2.73 2.52 4.87
CA LEU A 142 -2.51 3.50 3.81
C LEU A 142 -3.46 3.19 2.65
N CYS A 143 -4.47 4.02 2.44
CA CYS A 143 -5.42 3.89 1.35
C CYS A 143 -4.98 4.75 0.17
N GLY A 144 -5.19 4.25 -1.05
CA GLY A 144 -4.74 4.89 -2.28
C GLY A 144 -3.36 4.39 -2.75
N VAL A 145 -2.86 3.25 -2.26
CA VAL A 145 -1.57 2.67 -2.67
C VAL A 145 -1.78 1.73 -3.86
N ALA A 146 -1.63 2.26 -5.06
CA ALA A 146 -1.67 1.45 -6.28
C ALA A 146 -0.35 0.70 -6.51
N SER A 147 -0.45 -0.42 -7.24
CA SER A 147 0.71 -1.25 -7.60
C SER A 147 1.59 -1.58 -6.39
N PRO A 148 1.07 -2.27 -5.37
CA PRO A 148 1.83 -2.57 -4.17
C PRO A 148 3.10 -3.34 -4.53
N ALA A 149 4.24 -2.87 -3.99
CA ALA A 149 5.55 -3.47 -4.16
C ALA A 149 5.86 -4.50 -3.05
N VAL A 150 4.91 -4.71 -2.15
CA VAL A 150 5.00 -5.59 -0.99
C VAL A 150 3.84 -6.57 -0.95
N LYS A 151 3.96 -7.64 -0.19
CA LYS A 151 2.94 -8.68 -0.02
C LYS A 151 2.60 -8.88 1.45
N GLU A 152 1.42 -9.43 1.69
CA GLU A 152 1.03 -9.86 3.04
C GLU A 152 2.05 -10.84 3.64
N GLY A 153 2.34 -10.66 4.92
CA GLY A 153 3.37 -11.42 5.65
C GLY A 153 4.79 -10.87 5.47
N GLU A 154 5.04 -9.94 4.58
CA GLU A 154 6.36 -9.34 4.38
C GLU A 154 6.69 -8.35 5.51
N THR A 155 7.95 -8.37 5.96
CA THR A 155 8.45 -7.39 6.92
C THR A 155 8.99 -6.19 6.17
N VAL A 156 8.57 -4.99 6.60
CA VAL A 156 8.99 -3.71 6.01
C VAL A 156 9.67 -2.83 7.06
N SER A 157 10.57 -1.98 6.60
CA SER A 157 11.20 -0.93 7.40
C SER A 157 10.49 0.40 7.21
N ALA A 158 10.59 1.29 8.19
CA ALA A 158 10.14 2.68 8.02
C ALA A 158 10.88 3.32 6.84
N GLY A 159 10.16 4.05 5.99
CA GLY A 159 10.69 4.64 4.76
C GLY A 159 10.82 3.68 3.56
N GLN A 160 10.55 2.39 3.73
CA GLN A 160 10.54 1.45 2.60
C GLN A 160 9.39 1.75 1.64
N THR A 161 9.65 1.70 0.34
CA THR A 161 8.61 1.92 -0.68
C THR A 161 7.58 0.78 -0.66
N LEU A 162 6.31 1.15 -0.52
CA LEU A 162 5.17 0.22 -0.48
C LEU A 162 4.46 0.11 -1.83
N GLY A 163 4.55 1.12 -2.67
CA GLY A 163 3.87 1.20 -3.95
C GLY A 163 3.86 2.63 -4.47
N LYS A 164 2.84 2.96 -5.26
CA LYS A 164 2.65 4.28 -5.86
C LYS A 164 1.31 4.88 -5.46
N VAL A 165 1.25 6.21 -5.47
CA VAL A 165 0.00 6.94 -5.27
C VAL A 165 -0.99 6.59 -6.37
N GLY A 166 -2.15 6.10 -5.98
CA GLY A 166 -3.28 5.81 -6.84
C GLY A 166 -4.47 6.71 -6.53
N SER A 167 -5.59 6.11 -6.14
CA SER A 167 -6.84 6.81 -5.86
C SER A 167 -7.48 6.24 -4.60
N VAL A 168 -7.99 7.11 -3.74
CA VAL A 168 -8.82 6.76 -2.58
C VAL A 168 -10.28 6.86 -3.03
N SER A 169 -10.94 5.70 -3.18
CA SER A 169 -12.23 5.64 -3.88
C SER A 169 -13.35 6.41 -3.17
N CYS A 170 -13.42 6.36 -1.84
CA CYS A 170 -14.42 7.08 -1.04
C CYS A 170 -14.09 8.57 -0.82
N GLU A 171 -12.96 9.05 -1.33
CA GLU A 171 -12.50 10.45 -1.26
C GLU A 171 -12.05 10.97 -2.63
N CYS A 172 -12.57 10.38 -3.71
CA CYS A 172 -12.15 10.69 -5.07
C CYS A 172 -12.52 12.10 -5.56
N ALA A 173 -13.34 12.85 -4.83
CA ALA A 173 -13.62 14.26 -5.11
C ALA A 173 -12.57 15.21 -4.53
N GLU A 174 -11.65 14.71 -3.72
CA GLU A 174 -10.48 15.45 -3.24
C GLU A 174 -9.34 15.40 -4.27
N GLU A 175 -8.34 16.28 -4.09
CA GLU A 175 -7.13 16.20 -4.91
C GLU A 175 -6.37 14.88 -4.66
N SER A 176 -5.43 14.52 -5.54
CA SER A 176 -4.64 13.30 -5.40
C SER A 176 -3.92 13.25 -4.05
N HIS A 177 -4.15 12.19 -3.27
CA HIS A 177 -3.66 12.05 -1.91
C HIS A 177 -3.50 10.58 -1.50
N ILE A 178 -2.87 10.37 -0.36
CA ILE A 178 -2.88 9.14 0.42
C ILE A 178 -3.62 9.41 1.72
N HIS A 179 -4.57 8.55 2.06
CA HIS A 179 -5.24 8.54 3.35
C HIS A 179 -4.52 7.58 4.30
N LEU A 180 -4.08 8.08 5.45
CA LEU A 180 -3.37 7.32 6.48
C LEU A 180 -4.21 7.23 7.75
N GLU A 181 -4.58 6.02 8.15
CA GLU A 181 -5.22 5.70 9.43
C GLU A 181 -4.28 4.90 10.32
N VAL A 182 -4.43 5.06 11.63
CA VAL A 182 -3.81 4.18 12.62
C VAL A 182 -4.88 3.68 13.58
N LYS A 183 -4.90 2.35 13.77
CA LYS A 183 -5.82 1.70 14.68
C LYS A 183 -5.06 0.84 15.68
N GLN A 184 -5.47 0.91 16.93
CA GLN A 184 -5.02 0.00 17.97
C GLN A 184 -6.25 -0.59 18.66
N ASP A 185 -6.35 -1.90 18.69
CA ASP A 185 -7.54 -2.62 19.10
C ASP A 185 -8.77 -2.08 18.30
N ASP A 186 -9.78 -1.57 18.96
CA ASP A 186 -10.98 -1.01 18.32
C ASP A 186 -10.98 0.52 18.21
N SER A 187 -9.87 1.19 18.53
CA SER A 187 -9.78 2.64 18.59
C SER A 187 -8.90 3.22 17.49
N TYR A 188 -9.37 4.27 16.83
CA TYR A 188 -8.54 5.07 15.94
C TYR A 188 -7.65 6.03 16.73
N LEU A 189 -6.41 6.17 16.29
CA LEU A 189 -5.42 7.05 16.87
C LEU A 189 -5.07 8.16 15.88
N ASP A 190 -4.74 9.33 16.40
CA ASP A 190 -4.24 10.44 15.59
C ASP A 190 -2.82 10.13 15.05
N PRO A 191 -2.66 9.89 13.73
CA PRO A 191 -1.36 9.55 13.18
C PRO A 191 -0.30 10.63 13.39
N ALA A 192 -0.70 11.91 13.42
CA ALA A 192 0.24 13.04 13.61
C ALA A 192 0.94 12.98 14.98
N LYS A 193 0.27 12.47 16.01
CA LYS A 193 0.85 12.31 17.35
C LYS A 193 1.83 11.14 17.43
N LEU A 194 1.74 10.20 16.51
CA LEU A 194 2.60 9.01 16.48
C LEU A 194 3.86 9.21 15.61
N MET A 195 3.84 10.24 14.75
CA MET A 195 4.93 10.57 13.82
C MET A 195 5.82 11.75 14.28
N GLN A 196 5.76 12.11 15.56
CA GLN A 196 6.58 13.18 16.18
C GLN A 196 7.90 12.65 16.70
#